data_b6f76d8eca02e9c20d35ba0010e04db7
#
_entry.id   b6f76d8eca02e9c20d35ba0010e04db7
#
_cell.length_a   1.000
_cell.length_b   1.000
_cell.length_c   1.000
_cell.angle_alpha   90.00
_cell.angle_beta   90.00
_cell.angle_gamma   90.00
#
_symmetry.space_group_name_H-M   'P 1'
#
loop_
_entity.id
_entity.type
_entity.pdbx_description
1 polymer ?
#
loop_
_entity_poly.entity_id
_entity_poly.type
_entity_poly.pdbx_seq_one_letter_code
_entity_poly.pdbx_strand_id
1 'polypeptide(L)'
;TKDVTDFDEEFYAGFVDCFVNAADDDEIYEELEDYLSYEFTETEKMEIRNLYLFIKYGYSATDKITGIPGEAFNDETFAKLMQEATKYIGFPYQWGGSTPETSFDCSGFVCWVYTHSGVYNLPRTTAQQIYNQCTPVSKDEVKPGDLVFFTGTYQSSNPVTHIGIYVGDNQMLHCGDVRPEGRK
;
A
#
# COMPACT_ATOMS: atom_id res chain seq x y z
N THR A 1 -26.14 17.94 5.23
CA THR A 1 -25.49 16.68 5.69
C THR A 1 -26.56 15.86 6.39
N LYS A 2 -26.99 14.74 5.78
CA LYS A 2 -27.82 13.73 6.45
C LYS A 2 -27.00 13.12 7.59
N ASP A 3 -27.63 12.92 8.73
CA ASP A 3 -27.03 12.17 9.84
C ASP A 3 -26.91 10.70 9.42
N VAL A 4 -25.84 10.02 9.75
CA VAL A 4 -25.59 8.60 9.40
C VAL A 4 -26.66 7.66 9.95
N THR A 5 -27.47 8.13 10.90
CA THR A 5 -28.60 7.41 11.48
C THR A 5 -29.89 7.42 10.61
N ASP A 6 -29.90 8.19 9.52
CA ASP A 6 -31.07 8.37 8.67
C ASP A 6 -31.14 7.40 7.48
N PHE A 7 -30.17 6.47 7.36
CA PHE A 7 -30.14 5.48 6.28
C PHE A 7 -30.85 4.19 6.71
N ASP A 8 -31.77 3.73 5.87
CA ASP A 8 -32.55 2.50 6.06
C ASP A 8 -31.84 1.25 5.48
N GLU A 9 -32.44 0.09 5.68
CA GLU A 9 -31.89 -1.18 5.19
C GLU A 9 -31.75 -1.22 3.66
N GLU A 10 -32.65 -0.56 2.93
CA GLU A 10 -32.64 -0.50 1.46
C GLU A 10 -31.43 0.32 0.97
N PHE A 11 -31.13 1.43 1.64
CA PHE A 11 -29.93 2.22 1.37
C PHE A 11 -28.66 1.39 1.58
N TYR A 12 -28.56 0.68 2.72
CA TYR A 12 -27.37 -0.15 2.98
C TYR A 12 -27.23 -1.30 1.99
N ALA A 13 -28.34 -1.91 1.58
CA ALA A 13 -28.31 -2.98 0.57
C ALA A 13 -27.79 -2.47 -0.77
N GLY A 14 -28.32 -1.34 -1.28
CA GLY A 14 -27.84 -0.73 -2.51
C GLY A 14 -26.38 -0.30 -2.45
N PHE A 15 -25.94 0.25 -1.32
CA PHE A 15 -24.54 0.60 -1.10
C PHE A 15 -23.61 -0.63 -1.16
N VAL A 16 -24.01 -1.74 -0.54
CA VAL A 16 -23.25 -3.01 -0.57
C VAL A 16 -23.22 -3.61 -1.98
N ASP A 17 -24.32 -3.51 -2.73
CA ASP A 17 -24.42 -4.05 -4.07
C ASP A 17 -23.42 -3.41 -5.03
N CYS A 18 -23.09 -2.14 -4.88
CA CYS A 18 -22.01 -1.47 -5.65
C CYS A 18 -20.65 -2.17 -5.49
N PHE A 19 -20.36 -2.70 -4.31
CA PHE A 19 -19.10 -3.42 -4.05
C PHE A 19 -19.13 -4.89 -4.48
N VAL A 20 -20.30 -5.52 -4.47
CA VAL A 20 -20.43 -6.96 -4.77
C VAL A 20 -20.47 -7.21 -6.27
N ASN A 21 -21.07 -6.29 -7.03
CA ASN A 21 -21.33 -6.47 -8.45
C ASN A 21 -20.22 -5.90 -9.34
N ALA A 22 -19.42 -4.96 -8.83
CA ALA A 22 -18.34 -4.34 -9.60
C ALA A 22 -17.27 -5.36 -10.04
N ALA A 23 -16.88 -5.31 -11.29
CA ALA A 23 -15.86 -6.18 -11.86
C ALA A 23 -14.44 -5.72 -11.49
N ASP A 24 -14.24 -4.43 -11.31
CA ASP A 24 -12.98 -3.81 -10.92
C ASP A 24 -13.17 -2.55 -10.06
N ASP A 25 -12.07 -1.92 -9.66
CA ASP A 25 -12.09 -0.79 -8.75
C ASP A 25 -12.72 0.47 -9.39
N ASP A 26 -12.55 0.67 -10.69
CA ASP A 26 -13.09 1.85 -11.40
C ASP A 26 -14.62 1.75 -11.49
N GLU A 27 -15.15 0.56 -11.76
CA GLU A 27 -16.59 0.29 -11.77
C GLU A 27 -17.24 0.50 -10.39
N ILE A 28 -16.52 0.19 -9.30
CA ILE A 28 -16.99 0.50 -7.93
C ILE A 28 -17.25 2.00 -7.75
N TYR A 29 -16.32 2.83 -8.23
CA TYR A 29 -16.47 4.27 -8.07
C TYR A 29 -17.62 4.81 -8.90
N GLU A 30 -17.75 4.39 -10.17
CA GLU A 30 -18.85 4.79 -11.04
C GLU A 30 -20.20 4.40 -10.44
N GLU A 31 -20.38 3.16 -9.97
CA GLU A 31 -21.61 2.71 -9.35
C GLU A 31 -21.94 3.46 -8.06
N LEU A 32 -20.93 3.73 -7.21
CA LEU A 32 -21.13 4.49 -5.98
C LEU A 32 -21.43 5.97 -6.25
N GLU A 33 -20.76 6.59 -7.22
CA GLU A 33 -21.02 7.99 -7.63
C GLU A 33 -22.46 8.14 -8.16
N ASP A 34 -22.91 7.20 -8.98
CA ASP A 34 -24.29 7.15 -9.48
C ASP A 34 -25.29 6.92 -8.34
N TYR A 35 -25.04 5.94 -7.49
CA TYR A 35 -25.92 5.59 -6.38
C TYR A 35 -26.09 6.73 -5.37
N LEU A 36 -24.98 7.39 -5.02
CA LEU A 36 -24.96 8.47 -4.05
C LEU A 36 -25.25 9.84 -4.67
N SER A 37 -25.29 9.94 -6.02
CA SER A 37 -25.35 11.21 -6.76
C SER A 37 -24.26 12.20 -6.27
N TYR A 38 -23.03 11.69 -6.10
CA TYR A 38 -21.90 12.41 -5.57
C TYR A 38 -20.61 12.01 -6.31
N GLU A 39 -19.85 12.97 -6.78
CA GLU A 39 -18.54 12.76 -7.42
C GLU A 39 -17.44 12.76 -6.37
N PHE A 40 -16.70 11.66 -6.25
CA PHE A 40 -15.64 11.50 -5.26
C PHE A 40 -14.33 12.16 -5.69
N THR A 41 -13.68 12.78 -4.73
CA THR A 41 -12.29 13.19 -4.85
C THR A 41 -11.36 11.98 -4.86
N GLU A 42 -10.14 12.11 -5.37
CA GLU A 42 -9.13 11.03 -5.36
C GLU A 42 -8.82 10.51 -3.94
N THR A 43 -8.90 11.38 -2.94
CA THR A 43 -8.73 10.98 -1.53
C THR A 43 -9.87 10.08 -1.06
N GLU A 44 -11.11 10.44 -1.39
CA GLU A 44 -12.31 9.66 -1.03
C GLU A 44 -12.35 8.32 -1.78
N LYS A 45 -11.98 8.30 -3.06
CA LYS A 45 -11.84 7.05 -3.84
C LYS A 45 -10.82 6.10 -3.18
N MET A 46 -9.72 6.63 -2.68
CA MET A 46 -8.74 5.85 -1.96
C MET A 46 -9.27 5.30 -0.63
N GLU A 47 -10.06 6.08 0.12
CA GLU A 47 -10.69 5.61 1.35
C GLU A 47 -11.74 4.52 1.08
N ILE A 48 -12.55 4.68 0.04
CA ILE A 48 -13.52 3.69 -0.43
C ILE A 48 -12.80 2.39 -0.81
N ARG A 49 -11.71 2.49 -1.56
CA ARG A 49 -10.90 1.33 -1.94
C ARG A 49 -10.34 0.59 -0.72
N ASN A 50 -9.82 1.30 0.26
CA ASN A 50 -9.33 0.71 1.49
C ASN A 50 -10.45 -0.03 2.25
N LEU A 51 -11.65 0.55 2.29
CA LEU A 51 -12.82 -0.08 2.87
C LEU A 51 -13.23 -1.34 2.09
N TYR A 52 -13.25 -1.28 0.76
CA TYR A 52 -13.53 -2.43 -0.11
C TYR A 52 -12.54 -3.58 0.12
N LEU A 53 -11.25 -3.28 0.15
CA LEU A 53 -10.21 -4.29 0.40
C LEU A 53 -10.34 -4.90 1.80
N PHE A 54 -10.76 -4.11 2.79
CA PHE A 54 -11.07 -4.61 4.12
C PHE A 54 -12.28 -5.57 4.11
N ILE A 55 -13.36 -5.21 3.44
CA ILE A 55 -14.56 -6.04 3.34
C ILE A 55 -14.26 -7.33 2.56
N LYS A 56 -13.58 -7.22 1.43
CA LYS A 56 -13.33 -8.35 0.50
C LYS A 56 -12.28 -9.35 1.02
N TYR A 57 -11.26 -8.85 1.70
CA TYR A 57 -10.09 -9.66 2.07
C TYR A 57 -9.84 -9.73 3.59
N GLY A 58 -10.66 -9.08 4.40
CA GLY A 58 -10.50 -9.04 5.87
C GLY A 58 -9.29 -8.23 6.33
N TYR A 59 -8.79 -7.32 5.52
CA TYR A 59 -7.64 -6.48 5.84
C TYR A 59 -8.11 -5.11 6.34
N SER A 60 -7.79 -4.77 7.59
CA SER A 60 -7.80 -3.37 8.03
C SER A 60 -6.43 -2.76 7.72
N ALA A 61 -6.42 -1.62 7.05
CA ALA A 61 -5.19 -0.85 6.89
C ALA A 61 -4.56 -0.51 8.25
N THR A 62 -5.37 -0.37 9.30
CA THR A 62 -4.94 -0.09 10.66
C THR A 62 -4.45 -1.32 11.42
N ASP A 63 -4.96 -2.53 11.12
CA ASP A 63 -4.61 -3.74 11.88
C ASP A 63 -3.22 -4.29 11.50
N LYS A 64 -2.69 -3.92 10.34
CA LYS A 64 -1.36 -4.37 9.86
C LYS A 64 -0.19 -3.48 10.28
N ILE A 65 -0.47 -2.28 10.80
CA ILE A 65 0.56 -1.37 11.31
C ILE A 65 0.73 -1.50 12.84
N THR A 66 -0.03 -2.39 13.48
CA THR A 66 0.13 -2.69 14.90
C THR A 66 1.45 -3.42 15.12
N GLY A 67 2.47 -2.73 15.51
CA GLY A 67 3.79 -3.31 15.79
C GLY A 67 4.96 -2.40 15.42
N ILE A 68 4.71 -1.25 14.80
CA ILE A 68 5.76 -0.24 14.65
C ILE A 68 6.01 0.38 16.02
N PRO A 69 7.24 0.30 16.57
CA PRO A 69 7.56 0.92 17.85
C PRO A 69 7.22 2.41 17.82
N GLY A 70 6.49 2.89 18.80
CA GLY A 70 6.07 4.30 18.88
C GLY A 70 7.24 5.28 18.81
N GLU A 71 8.38 4.91 19.41
CA GLU A 71 9.62 5.68 19.36
C GLU A 71 10.20 5.83 17.92
N ALA A 72 9.88 4.94 17.00
CA ALA A 72 10.32 5.07 15.61
C ALA A 72 9.77 6.34 14.95
N PHE A 73 8.59 6.79 15.35
CA PHE A 73 7.99 8.04 14.86
C PHE A 73 8.63 9.32 15.42
N ASN A 74 9.56 9.21 16.37
CA ASN A 74 10.37 10.32 16.80
C ASN A 74 11.45 10.71 15.75
N ASP A 75 11.76 9.81 14.81
CA ASP A 75 12.55 10.13 13.63
C ASP A 75 11.64 10.81 12.58
N GLU A 76 11.88 12.09 12.32
CA GLU A 76 11.07 12.88 11.39
C GLU A 76 11.10 12.31 9.96
N THR A 77 12.21 11.72 9.57
CA THR A 77 12.40 11.08 8.25
C THR A 77 11.48 9.87 8.13
N PHE A 78 11.50 9.00 9.13
CA PHE A 78 10.63 7.82 9.17
C PHE A 78 9.16 8.21 9.26
N ALA A 79 8.82 9.21 10.06
CA ALA A 79 7.44 9.69 10.17
C ALA A 79 6.89 10.18 8.82
N LYS A 80 7.68 10.92 8.03
CA LYS A 80 7.31 11.37 6.68
C LYS A 80 7.15 10.19 5.71
N LEU A 81 8.05 9.20 5.76
CA LEU A 81 7.92 7.99 4.96
C LEU A 81 6.62 7.25 5.26
N MET A 82 6.30 7.07 6.54
CA MET A 82 5.10 6.36 6.96
C MET A 82 3.82 7.11 6.65
N GLN A 83 3.82 8.45 6.80
CA GLN A 83 2.69 9.29 6.40
C GLN A 83 2.35 9.12 4.91
N GLU A 84 3.35 8.95 4.07
CA GLU A 84 3.13 8.68 2.65
C GLU A 84 2.76 7.22 2.40
N ALA A 85 3.55 6.28 2.94
CA ALA A 85 3.41 4.85 2.68
C ALA A 85 2.06 4.27 3.10
N THR A 86 1.51 4.76 4.21
CA THR A 86 0.24 4.26 4.77
C THR A 86 -0.97 4.54 3.89
N LYS A 87 -0.90 5.54 3.01
CA LYS A 87 -1.96 5.84 2.04
C LYS A 87 -2.23 4.68 1.07
N TYR A 88 -1.25 3.80 0.87
CA TYR A 88 -1.28 2.74 -0.14
C TYR A 88 -1.38 1.34 0.47
N ILE A 89 -1.67 1.24 1.77
CA ILE A 89 -1.91 -0.05 2.42
C ILE A 89 -3.18 -0.66 1.85
N GLY A 90 -3.06 -1.93 1.42
CA GLY A 90 -4.16 -2.64 0.77
C GLY A 90 -4.17 -2.55 -0.76
N PHE A 91 -3.35 -1.70 -1.36
CA PHE A 91 -3.21 -1.68 -2.82
C PHE A 91 -2.75 -3.05 -3.32
N PRO A 92 -3.36 -3.60 -4.39
CA PRO A 92 -2.96 -4.87 -4.96
C PRO A 92 -1.56 -4.78 -5.57
N TYR A 93 -0.85 -5.90 -5.60
CA TYR A 93 0.42 -5.96 -6.32
C TYR A 93 0.17 -5.94 -7.84
N GLN A 94 0.83 -5.02 -8.52
CA GLN A 94 0.80 -4.92 -9.97
C GLN A 94 2.23 -4.93 -10.52
N TRP A 95 2.57 -5.94 -11.31
CA TRP A 95 3.89 -6.02 -11.94
C TRP A 95 4.18 -4.80 -12.82
N GLY A 96 5.27 -4.09 -12.53
CA GLY A 96 5.65 -2.86 -13.24
C GLY A 96 4.88 -1.60 -12.79
N GLY A 97 3.89 -1.73 -11.92
CA GLY A 97 3.13 -0.63 -11.36
C GLY A 97 4.00 0.29 -10.53
N SER A 98 3.72 1.60 -10.55
CA SER A 98 4.59 2.60 -9.94
C SER A 98 3.90 3.89 -9.51
N THR A 99 2.57 3.96 -9.65
CA THR A 99 1.75 5.11 -9.25
C THR A 99 0.46 4.61 -8.59
N PRO A 100 -0.28 5.44 -7.84
CA PRO A 100 -1.57 5.07 -7.30
C PRO A 100 -2.54 4.54 -8.37
N GLU A 101 -2.55 5.14 -9.56
CA GLU A 101 -3.47 4.78 -10.66
C GLU A 101 -3.12 3.42 -11.28
N THR A 102 -1.85 3.05 -11.29
CA THR A 102 -1.38 1.75 -11.82
C THR A 102 -1.23 0.68 -10.75
N SER A 103 -1.46 1.05 -9.48
CA SER A 103 -0.95 0.30 -8.34
C SER A 103 0.58 0.13 -8.37
N PHE A 104 1.15 -0.75 -7.58
CA PHE A 104 2.58 -0.81 -7.37
C PHE A 104 3.14 -2.23 -7.51
N ASP A 105 4.38 -2.36 -8.02
CA ASP A 105 5.24 -3.46 -7.64
C ASP A 105 6.10 -3.08 -6.42
N CYS A 106 6.93 -4.00 -5.93
CA CYS A 106 7.74 -3.76 -4.73
C CYS A 106 8.66 -2.54 -4.86
N SER A 107 9.32 -2.37 -5.98
CA SER A 107 10.24 -1.26 -6.23
C SER A 107 9.50 0.02 -6.63
N GLY A 108 8.37 -0.09 -7.31
CA GLY A 108 7.50 1.04 -7.62
C GLY A 108 6.97 1.71 -6.36
N PHE A 109 6.48 0.91 -5.41
CA PHE A 109 6.04 1.38 -4.10
C PHE A 109 7.15 2.15 -3.36
N VAL A 110 8.34 1.56 -3.26
CA VAL A 110 9.46 2.21 -2.56
C VAL A 110 9.87 3.50 -3.27
N CYS A 111 10.01 3.49 -4.60
CA CYS A 111 10.35 4.70 -5.37
C CYS A 111 9.31 5.82 -5.15
N TRP A 112 8.04 5.47 -5.17
CA TRP A 112 6.95 6.40 -4.95
C TRP A 112 7.00 7.02 -3.56
N VAL A 113 7.04 6.18 -2.52
CA VAL A 113 7.01 6.61 -1.12
C VAL A 113 8.19 7.53 -0.80
N TYR A 114 9.42 7.15 -1.17
CA TYR A 114 10.59 7.98 -0.90
C TYR A 114 10.53 9.34 -1.61
N THR A 115 10.05 9.35 -2.85
CA THR A 115 9.96 10.59 -3.63
C THR A 115 8.85 11.51 -3.12
N HIS A 116 7.65 10.97 -2.85
CA HIS A 116 6.48 11.79 -2.50
C HIS A 116 6.44 12.16 -1.00
N SER A 117 7.14 11.42 -0.14
CA SER A 117 7.40 11.86 1.25
C SER A 117 8.37 13.04 1.33
N GLY A 118 9.08 13.34 0.25
CA GLY A 118 10.12 14.38 0.22
C GLY A 118 11.42 13.99 0.95
N VAL A 119 11.53 12.74 1.39
CA VAL A 119 12.73 12.24 2.10
C VAL A 119 13.90 12.06 1.15
N TYR A 120 13.64 11.49 -0.01
CA TYR A 120 14.67 11.29 -1.03
C TYR A 120 14.03 11.17 -2.41
N ASN A 121 14.54 11.91 -3.39
CA ASN A 121 14.08 11.76 -4.78
C ASN A 121 14.64 10.47 -5.37
N LEU A 122 13.83 9.40 -5.37
CA LEU A 122 14.16 8.09 -5.89
C LEU A 122 13.37 7.80 -7.17
N PRO A 123 13.90 8.10 -8.35
CA PRO A 123 13.21 7.85 -9.62
C PRO A 123 12.87 6.38 -9.79
N ARG A 124 11.77 6.09 -10.52
CA ARG A 124 11.33 4.72 -10.80
C ARG A 124 12.46 3.86 -11.38
N THR A 125 12.78 2.79 -10.66
CA THR A 125 13.78 1.80 -11.08
C THR A 125 13.50 0.43 -10.45
N THR A 126 14.32 -0.57 -10.71
CA THR A 126 14.17 -1.93 -10.16
C THR A 126 14.77 -2.06 -8.76
N ALA A 127 14.32 -3.07 -7.99
CA ALA A 127 14.89 -3.40 -6.68
C ALA A 127 16.41 -3.59 -6.74
N GLN A 128 16.93 -4.23 -7.80
CA GLN A 128 18.38 -4.40 -8.02
C GLN A 128 19.10 -3.07 -8.20
N GLN A 129 18.51 -2.14 -8.96
CA GLN A 129 19.14 -0.85 -9.19
C GLN A 129 19.12 0.04 -7.95
N ILE A 130 18.08 -0.09 -7.12
CA ILE A 130 18.04 0.59 -5.82
C ILE A 130 19.15 0.01 -4.91
N TYR A 131 19.24 -1.31 -4.82
CA TYR A 131 20.29 -1.98 -4.06
C TYR A 131 21.69 -1.52 -4.43
N ASN A 132 21.97 -1.35 -5.71
CA ASN A 132 23.27 -0.90 -6.21
C ASN A 132 23.63 0.54 -5.79
N GLN A 133 22.66 1.32 -5.34
CA GLN A 133 22.82 2.71 -4.87
C GLN A 133 22.90 2.81 -3.33
N CYS A 134 22.55 1.74 -2.62
CA CYS A 134 22.52 1.72 -1.17
C CYS A 134 23.89 1.38 -0.56
N THR A 135 24.14 1.92 0.63
CA THR A 135 25.25 1.49 1.49
C THR A 135 24.73 0.40 2.42
N PRO A 136 25.32 -0.81 2.42
CA PRO A 136 24.94 -1.85 3.35
C PRO A 136 25.18 -1.44 4.81
N VAL A 137 24.24 -1.75 5.67
CA VAL A 137 24.34 -1.62 7.13
C VAL A 137 24.27 -2.99 7.78
N SER A 138 24.85 -3.15 8.95
CA SER A 138 24.75 -4.39 9.71
C SER A 138 23.34 -4.55 10.28
N LYS A 139 22.96 -5.80 10.60
CA LYS A 139 21.64 -6.08 11.19
C LYS A 139 21.41 -5.34 12.52
N ASP A 140 22.49 -5.08 13.27
CA ASP A 140 22.42 -4.41 14.58
C ASP A 140 22.34 -2.87 14.44
N GLU A 141 22.58 -2.35 13.24
CA GLU A 141 22.54 -0.91 12.93
C GLU A 141 21.30 -0.51 12.11
N VAL A 142 20.52 -1.50 11.65
CA VAL A 142 19.31 -1.23 10.85
C VAL A 142 18.31 -0.48 11.70
N LYS A 143 17.70 0.54 11.12
CA LYS A 143 16.69 1.39 11.77
C LYS A 143 15.44 1.53 10.90
N PRO A 144 14.30 1.87 11.49
CA PRO A 144 13.09 2.18 10.73
C PRO A 144 13.35 3.22 9.64
N GLY A 145 12.86 2.94 8.45
CA GLY A 145 13.13 3.72 7.24
C GLY A 145 14.27 3.18 6.38
N ASP A 146 15.10 2.25 6.86
CA ASP A 146 16.07 1.57 6.00
C ASP A 146 15.39 0.61 5.03
N LEU A 147 16.09 0.25 3.94
CA LEU A 147 15.58 -0.65 2.92
C LEU A 147 16.04 -2.09 3.17
N VAL A 148 15.12 -3.02 3.05
CA VAL A 148 15.38 -4.46 3.14
C VAL A 148 15.25 -5.08 1.75
N PHE A 149 16.24 -5.88 1.37
CA PHE A 149 16.31 -6.51 0.06
C PHE A 149 16.32 -8.04 0.16
N PHE A 150 15.68 -8.68 -0.80
CA PHE A 150 15.58 -10.13 -0.88
C PHE A 150 16.03 -10.64 -2.25
N THR A 151 16.61 -11.84 -2.23
CA THR A 151 17.00 -12.56 -3.43
C THR A 151 16.10 -13.77 -3.65
N GLY A 152 15.92 -14.20 -4.90
CA GLY A 152 15.26 -15.46 -5.23
C GLY A 152 13.76 -15.52 -4.95
N THR A 153 13.07 -14.38 -4.81
CA THR A 153 11.61 -14.35 -4.60
C THR A 153 10.83 -14.72 -5.88
N TYR A 154 11.45 -14.54 -7.03
CA TYR A 154 11.01 -15.04 -8.34
C TYR A 154 12.22 -15.29 -9.24
N GLN A 155 12.01 -16.00 -10.37
CA GLN A 155 13.09 -16.31 -11.30
C GLN A 155 13.50 -15.05 -12.08
N SER A 156 14.76 -14.64 -11.94
CA SER A 156 15.31 -13.43 -12.56
C SER A 156 16.80 -13.59 -12.83
N SER A 157 17.31 -12.86 -13.83
CA SER A 157 18.75 -12.68 -14.03
C SER A 157 19.38 -11.74 -13.01
N ASN A 158 18.59 -10.92 -12.35
CA ASN A 158 19.05 -10.04 -11.28
C ASN A 158 19.02 -10.79 -9.95
N PRO A 159 20.09 -10.74 -9.13
CA PRO A 159 20.12 -11.34 -7.80
C PRO A 159 19.02 -10.80 -6.88
N VAL A 160 18.88 -9.47 -6.79
CA VAL A 160 17.86 -8.82 -5.94
C VAL A 160 16.54 -8.78 -6.68
N THR A 161 15.52 -9.40 -6.07
CA THR A 161 14.20 -9.60 -6.69
C THR A 161 13.06 -8.98 -5.91
N HIS A 162 13.30 -8.53 -4.66
CA HIS A 162 12.26 -7.88 -3.85
C HIS A 162 12.87 -6.84 -2.91
N ILE A 163 12.04 -5.87 -2.50
CA ILE A 163 12.42 -4.75 -1.64
C ILE A 163 11.24 -4.34 -0.75
N GLY A 164 11.54 -3.87 0.46
CA GLY A 164 10.59 -3.25 1.38
C GLY A 164 11.26 -2.20 2.26
N ILE A 165 10.47 -1.46 3.01
CA ILE A 165 10.89 -0.46 3.99
C ILE A 165 10.86 -1.14 5.37
N TYR A 166 12.00 -1.17 6.07
CA TYR A 166 12.06 -1.68 7.44
C TYR A 166 11.28 -0.74 8.38
N VAL A 167 10.45 -1.32 9.24
CA VAL A 167 9.59 -0.55 10.15
C VAL A 167 9.87 -0.82 11.63
N GLY A 168 10.86 -1.65 11.94
CA GLY A 168 11.19 -2.10 13.28
C GLY A 168 10.72 -3.52 13.57
N ASP A 169 11.16 -4.11 14.67
CA ASP A 169 10.73 -5.42 15.20
C ASP A 169 10.76 -6.57 14.17
N ASN A 170 11.77 -6.59 13.30
CA ASN A 170 11.88 -7.52 12.17
C ASN A 170 10.70 -7.50 11.18
N GLN A 171 10.00 -6.38 11.11
CA GLN A 171 8.91 -6.16 10.17
C GLN A 171 9.30 -5.22 9.05
N MET A 172 8.63 -5.34 7.92
CA MET A 172 8.77 -4.43 6.79
C MET A 172 7.42 -4.10 6.18
N LEU A 173 7.32 -2.89 5.64
CA LEU A 173 6.23 -2.50 4.76
C LEU A 173 6.67 -2.67 3.30
N HIS A 174 5.90 -3.42 2.53
CA HIS A 174 6.20 -3.68 1.13
C HIS A 174 4.93 -3.87 0.30
N CYS A 175 5.04 -3.68 -1.00
CA CYS A 175 4.04 -4.15 -1.95
C CYS A 175 4.48 -5.53 -2.45
N GLY A 176 3.73 -6.57 -2.14
CA GLY A 176 4.04 -7.95 -2.49
C GLY A 176 2.79 -8.72 -2.92
N ASP A 177 2.98 -9.71 -3.78
CA ASP A 177 1.91 -10.62 -4.18
C ASP A 177 1.53 -11.49 -2.98
N VAL A 178 0.26 -11.43 -2.58
CA VAL A 178 -0.30 -12.33 -1.56
C VAL A 178 -0.54 -13.68 -2.24
N ARG A 179 0.49 -14.53 -2.25
CA ARG A 179 0.29 -15.92 -2.69
C ARG A 179 -0.46 -16.68 -1.62
N PRO A 180 -1.58 -17.35 -1.95
CA PRO A 180 -2.20 -18.30 -1.04
C PRO A 180 -1.13 -19.32 -0.60
N GLU A 181 -1.04 -19.60 0.69
CA GLU A 181 -0.13 -20.60 1.23
C GLU A 181 -0.27 -21.91 0.42
N GLY A 182 0.82 -22.36 -0.21
CA GLY A 182 0.85 -23.68 -0.86
C GLY A 182 1.40 -23.77 -2.28
N ARG A 183 1.88 -22.71 -2.91
CA ARG A 183 2.67 -22.85 -4.16
C ARG A 183 4.15 -22.59 -3.89
N LYS A 184 4.88 -23.73 -3.73
CA LYS A 184 6.35 -23.74 -3.83
C LYS A 184 6.78 -23.52 -5.27
#